data_b1dc3ef88984acad0c61fc38307d40f2
#
_entry.id   b1dc3ef88984acad0c61fc38307d40f2
#
_cell.length_a   1.000
_cell.length_b   1.000
_cell.length_c   1.000
_cell.angle_alpha   90.00
_cell.angle_beta   90.00
_cell.angle_gamma   90.00
#
_symmetry.space_group_name_H-M   'P 1'
#
loop_
_entity.id
_entity.type
_entity.pdbx_description
1 polymer ?
#
loop_
_entity_poly.entity_id
_entity_poly.type
_entity_poly.pdbx_seq_one_letter_code
_entity_poly.pdbx_strand_id
1 'polypeptide(L)'
;MARMHVKTGDIVVVRVGDYKDKWKTSEDKEGNETKKERKTAKVIAVSPEEGKVIVENVNKASKHVKARRQGEQSAIVKVDAPVYACKVQLYCPKCDKGVRTHIEVIDGKKVRVCSGKKADGTPCAYQFD
;
A
#
# COMPACT_ATOMS: atom_id res chain seq x y z
N MET A 1 -15.49 -14.22 -8.46
CA MET A 1 -14.46 -13.67 -7.57
C MET A 1 -13.90 -12.37 -8.13
N ALA A 2 -13.90 -11.32 -7.32
CA ALA A 2 -13.25 -10.08 -7.71
C ALA A 2 -11.72 -10.29 -7.77
N ARG A 3 -11.11 -9.80 -8.84
CA ARG A 3 -9.66 -9.82 -8.97
C ARG A 3 -9.07 -8.56 -8.35
N MET A 4 -8.04 -8.71 -7.56
CA MET A 4 -7.34 -7.58 -6.97
C MET A 4 -5.98 -7.41 -7.61
N HIS A 5 -5.60 -6.15 -7.81
CA HIS A 5 -4.28 -5.79 -8.35
C HIS A 5 -3.17 -5.90 -7.31
N VAL A 6 -3.49 -6.08 -6.04
CA VAL A 6 -2.54 -6.22 -4.93
C VAL A 6 -2.65 -7.58 -4.29
N LYS A 7 -1.53 -8.06 -3.75
CA LYS A 7 -1.41 -9.31 -3.00
C LYS A 7 -0.75 -9.03 -1.65
N THR A 8 -0.91 -9.95 -0.72
CA THR A 8 -0.22 -9.89 0.57
C THR A 8 1.30 -9.84 0.38
N GLY A 9 1.94 -8.93 1.06
CA GLY A 9 3.39 -8.71 0.95
C GLY A 9 3.83 -7.69 -0.09
N ASP A 10 2.92 -7.17 -0.90
CA ASP A 10 3.24 -6.13 -1.89
C ASP A 10 3.56 -4.79 -1.22
N ILE A 11 4.44 -4.04 -1.84
CA ILE A 11 4.70 -2.64 -1.47
C ILE A 11 3.76 -1.75 -2.26
N VAL A 12 3.00 -0.92 -1.57
CA VAL A 12 1.97 -0.06 -2.17
C VAL A 12 2.13 1.39 -1.75
N VAL A 13 1.52 2.28 -2.53
CA VAL A 13 1.41 3.71 -2.24
C VAL A 13 -0.08 4.05 -2.11
N VAL A 14 -0.46 4.71 -1.02
CA VAL A 14 -1.84 5.20 -0.83
C VAL A 14 -1.99 6.53 -1.55
N ARG A 15 -2.92 6.60 -2.49
CA ARG A 15 -3.12 7.78 -3.31
C ARG A 15 -4.28 8.66 -2.86
N VAL A 16 -5.31 8.07 -2.31
CA VAL A 16 -6.56 8.74 -1.95
C VAL A 16 -6.86 8.49 -0.49
N GLY A 17 -7.38 9.48 0.19
CA GLY A 17 -7.75 9.41 1.59
C GLY A 17 -6.92 10.35 2.45
N ASP A 18 -7.41 10.63 3.64
CA ASP A 18 -6.83 11.58 4.59
C ASP A 18 -6.11 10.84 5.71
N TYR A 19 -5.11 10.04 5.32
CA TYR A 19 -4.31 9.25 6.25
C TYR A 19 -3.08 10.04 6.70
N LYS A 20 -2.83 10.09 7.99
CA LYS A 20 -1.75 10.89 8.58
C LYS A 20 -0.37 10.52 8.04
N ASP A 21 -0.13 9.25 7.81
CA ASP A 21 1.19 8.73 7.47
C ASP A 21 1.38 8.44 5.97
N LYS A 22 0.58 9.06 5.10
CA LYS A 22 0.68 8.81 3.66
C LYS A 22 1.86 9.49 2.97
N TRP A 23 2.54 10.41 3.65
CA TRP A 23 3.64 11.18 3.09
C TRP A 23 4.93 10.99 3.88
N LYS A 24 6.04 10.93 3.17
CA LYS A 24 7.37 11.14 3.74
C LYS A 24 7.81 12.55 3.41
N THR A 25 8.38 13.22 4.39
CA THR A 25 9.02 14.52 4.19
C THR A 25 10.52 14.31 4.24
N SER A 26 11.23 14.84 3.25
CA SER A 26 12.69 14.95 3.31
C SER A 26 13.05 16.37 3.73
N GLU A 27 13.97 16.48 4.67
CA GLU A 27 14.51 17.75 5.14
C GLU A 27 15.86 18.02 4.47
N ASP A 28 16.14 19.27 4.15
CA ASP A 28 17.45 19.66 3.69
C ASP A 28 18.41 19.82 4.88
N LYS A 29 19.68 20.14 4.60
CA LYS A 29 20.72 20.35 5.63
C LYS A 29 20.41 21.51 6.58
N GLU A 30 19.50 22.39 6.21
CA GLU A 30 19.06 23.55 7.00
C GLU A 30 17.80 23.28 7.81
N GLY A 31 17.24 22.07 7.73
CA GLY A 31 16.04 21.65 8.44
C GLY A 31 14.73 22.08 7.80
N ASN A 32 14.75 22.58 6.56
CA ASN A 32 13.55 22.94 5.82
C ASN A 32 12.98 21.73 5.06
N GLU A 33 11.67 21.59 5.09
CA GLU A 33 10.99 20.55 4.31
C GLU A 33 11.08 20.87 2.82
N THR A 34 11.86 20.06 2.07
CA THR A 34 12.12 20.34 0.65
C THR A 34 11.28 19.48 -0.29
N LYS A 35 10.89 18.29 0.12
CA LYS A 35 10.20 17.36 -0.77
C LYS A 35 9.22 16.47 0.00
N LYS A 36 7.99 16.41 -0.48
CA LYS A 36 6.98 15.47 -0.01
C LYS A 36 6.85 14.32 -1.00
N GLU A 37 7.14 13.12 -0.55
CA GLU A 37 6.98 11.90 -1.35
C GLU A 37 5.93 11.01 -0.72
N ARG A 38 5.20 10.26 -1.56
CA ARG A 38 4.25 9.27 -1.06
C ARG A 38 4.98 8.19 -0.27
N LYS A 39 4.54 7.95 0.96
CA LYS A 39 5.09 6.89 1.78
C LYS A 39 4.68 5.53 1.22
N THR A 40 5.66 4.66 1.05
CA THR A 40 5.41 3.26 0.70
C THR A 40 5.09 2.45 1.95
N ALA A 41 4.22 1.46 1.81
CA ALA A 41 3.85 0.59 2.91
C ALA A 41 3.58 -0.82 2.39
N LYS A 42 3.72 -1.80 3.27
CA LYS A 42 3.53 -3.21 2.93
C LYS A 42 2.08 -3.61 3.17
N VAL A 43 1.52 -4.39 2.26
CA VAL A 43 0.20 -4.99 2.42
C VAL A 43 0.29 -6.18 3.36
N ILE A 44 -0.48 -6.15 4.44
CA ILE A 44 -0.53 -7.21 5.45
C ILE A 44 -1.52 -8.29 5.05
N ALA A 45 -2.72 -7.88 4.60
CA ALA A 45 -3.80 -8.79 4.24
C ALA A 45 -4.66 -8.20 3.13
N VAL A 46 -5.31 -9.05 2.37
CA VAL A 46 -6.24 -8.67 1.30
C VAL A 46 -7.56 -9.41 1.48
N SER A 47 -8.66 -8.74 1.13
CA SER A 47 -10.01 -9.33 1.10
C SER A 47 -10.63 -9.06 -0.28
N PRO A 48 -10.46 -9.98 -1.25
CA PRO A 48 -10.98 -9.76 -2.61
C PRO A 48 -12.50 -9.63 -2.67
N GLU A 49 -13.21 -10.32 -1.80
CA GLU A 49 -14.67 -10.27 -1.76
C GLU A 49 -15.21 -8.90 -1.38
N GLU A 50 -14.56 -8.24 -0.44
CA GLU A 50 -14.93 -6.89 0.01
C GLU A 50 -14.24 -5.78 -0.79
N GLY A 51 -13.21 -6.12 -1.57
CA GLY A 51 -12.39 -5.14 -2.27
C GLY A 51 -11.54 -4.26 -1.34
N LYS A 52 -11.15 -4.80 -0.19
CA LYS A 52 -10.39 -4.08 0.84
C LYS A 52 -9.04 -4.73 1.09
N VAL A 53 -8.10 -3.92 1.53
CA VAL A 53 -6.75 -4.36 1.92
C VAL A 53 -6.35 -3.72 3.24
N ILE A 54 -5.55 -4.42 4.02
CA ILE A 54 -4.93 -3.89 5.23
C ILE A 54 -3.47 -3.57 4.90
N VAL A 55 -3.12 -2.32 5.07
CA VAL A 55 -1.78 -1.80 4.79
C VAL A 55 -1.12 -1.40 6.10
N GLU A 56 0.14 -1.76 6.28
CA GLU A 56 0.90 -1.47 7.49
C GLU A 56 1.00 0.04 7.76
N ASN A 57 0.70 0.43 8.99
CA ASN A 57 0.76 1.82 9.47
C ASN A 57 -0.08 2.83 8.65
N VAL A 58 -1.11 2.35 7.99
CA VAL A 58 -2.05 3.19 7.24
C VAL A 58 -3.44 2.98 7.83
N ASN A 59 -4.18 4.06 8.05
CA ASN A 59 -5.54 4.04 8.56
C ASN A 59 -5.68 3.32 9.91
N LYS A 60 -4.91 3.74 10.89
CA LYS A 60 -5.02 3.20 12.25
C LYS A 60 -6.32 3.64 12.91
N ALA A 61 -7.06 2.67 13.41
CA ALA A 61 -8.29 2.88 14.15
C ALA A 61 -8.13 2.44 15.60
N SER A 62 -8.81 3.15 16.49
CA SER A 62 -8.88 2.76 17.90
C SER A 62 -9.95 1.70 18.09
N LYS A 63 -9.59 0.60 18.72
CA LYS A 63 -10.49 -0.52 18.99
C LYS A 63 -10.58 -0.75 20.48
N HIS A 64 -11.81 -0.85 20.99
CA HIS A 64 -12.07 -1.22 22.36
C HIS A 64 -11.99 -2.75 22.50
N VAL A 65 -11.11 -3.22 23.36
CA VAL A 65 -10.94 -4.64 23.64
C VAL A 65 -11.38 -4.91 25.07
N LYS A 66 -12.41 -5.75 25.21
CA LYS A 66 -12.86 -6.19 26.52
C LYS A 66 -11.99 -7.34 27.02
N ALA A 67 -11.75 -7.37 28.34
CA ALA A 67 -11.11 -8.50 28.99
C ALA A 67 -11.96 -9.77 28.79
N ARG A 68 -11.37 -10.83 28.28
CA ARG A 68 -12.05 -12.12 28.06
C ARG A 68 -11.76 -13.15 29.14
N ARG A 69 -10.69 -12.94 29.89
CA ARG A 69 -10.25 -13.85 30.96
C ARG A 69 -10.18 -13.11 32.27
N GLN A 70 -10.33 -13.84 33.35
CA GLN A 70 -10.15 -13.29 34.70
C GLN A 70 -8.68 -12.86 34.87
N GLY A 71 -8.47 -11.64 35.33
CA GLY A 71 -7.14 -11.04 35.46
C GLY A 71 -6.67 -10.21 34.26
N GLU A 72 -7.36 -10.25 33.11
CA GLU A 72 -7.10 -9.37 31.99
C GLU A 72 -7.76 -8.00 32.21
N GLN A 73 -7.13 -6.97 31.72
CA GLN A 73 -7.69 -5.62 31.72
C GLN A 73 -8.22 -5.25 30.33
N SER A 74 -9.36 -4.57 30.29
CA SER A 74 -9.86 -3.95 29.07
C SER A 74 -8.92 -2.83 28.64
N ALA A 75 -8.69 -2.72 27.34
CA ALA A 75 -7.79 -1.69 26.80
C ALA A 75 -8.33 -1.12 25.48
N ILE A 76 -7.90 0.10 25.17
CA ILE A 76 -8.07 0.71 23.87
C ILE A 76 -6.77 0.49 23.09
N VAL A 77 -6.86 -0.25 21.98
CA VAL A 77 -5.69 -0.54 21.14
C VAL A 77 -5.85 0.11 19.78
N LYS A 78 -4.74 0.52 19.18
CA LYS A 78 -4.71 1.02 17.82
C LYS A 78 -4.34 -0.13 16.89
N VAL A 79 -5.19 -0.39 15.92
CA VAL A 79 -4.99 -1.45 14.93
C VAL A 79 -5.09 -0.88 13.52
N ASP A 80 -4.44 -1.54 12.58
CA ASP A 80 -4.54 -1.17 11.17
C ASP A 80 -5.92 -1.57 10.64
N ALA A 81 -6.70 -0.59 10.21
CA ALA A 81 -8.02 -0.81 9.64
C ALA A 81 -7.94 -0.97 8.12
N PRO A 82 -8.88 -1.72 7.50
CA PRO A 82 -8.86 -1.92 6.07
C PRO A 82 -9.16 -0.63 5.30
N VAL A 83 -8.53 -0.51 4.14
CA VAL A 83 -8.80 0.53 3.14
C VAL A 83 -9.26 -0.11 1.84
N TYR A 84 -10.00 0.63 1.02
CA TYR A 84 -10.41 0.13 -0.29
C TYR A 84 -9.20 -0.05 -1.21
N ALA A 85 -9.16 -1.14 -1.94
CA ALA A 85 -8.06 -1.45 -2.87
C ALA A 85 -7.89 -0.39 -3.97
N CYS A 86 -9.00 0.27 -4.36
CA CYS A 86 -8.94 1.36 -5.36
C CYS A 86 -8.18 2.60 -4.90
N LYS A 87 -7.94 2.74 -3.60
CA LYS A 87 -7.20 3.87 -3.01
C LYS A 87 -5.69 3.64 -2.98
N VAL A 88 -5.23 2.43 -3.29
CA VAL A 88 -3.82 2.07 -3.26
C VAL A 88 -3.35 1.66 -4.65
N GLN A 89 -2.07 1.91 -4.94
CA GLN A 89 -1.41 1.48 -6.16
C GLN A 89 -0.10 0.78 -5.81
N LEU A 90 0.29 -0.19 -6.63
CA LEU A 90 1.58 -0.85 -6.48
C LEU A 90 2.72 0.14 -6.68
N TYR A 91 3.70 0.07 -5.79
CA TYR A 91 4.91 0.87 -5.91
C TYR A 91 5.89 0.21 -6.87
N CYS A 92 6.28 0.94 -7.92
CA CYS A 92 7.30 0.48 -8.85
C CYS A 92 8.65 1.10 -8.49
N PRO A 93 9.65 0.30 -8.09
CA PRO A 93 10.97 0.85 -7.73
C PRO A 93 11.72 1.46 -8.91
N LYS A 94 11.44 1.02 -10.13
CA LYS A 94 12.04 1.61 -11.34
C LYS A 94 11.45 2.97 -11.69
N CYS A 95 10.14 3.13 -11.50
CA CYS A 95 9.44 4.40 -11.76
C CYS A 95 9.46 5.32 -10.54
N ASP A 96 9.77 4.79 -9.36
CA ASP A 96 9.75 5.47 -8.06
C ASP A 96 8.41 6.16 -7.76
N LYS A 97 7.32 5.50 -8.13
CA LYS A 97 5.96 6.00 -7.92
C LYS A 97 4.95 4.86 -7.88
N GLY A 98 3.72 5.17 -7.46
CA GLY A 98 2.59 4.26 -7.59
C GLY A 98 2.18 4.13 -9.05
N VAL A 99 1.97 2.90 -9.52
CA VAL A 99 1.68 2.60 -10.92
C VAL A 99 0.52 1.62 -11.02
N ARG A 100 -0.10 1.59 -12.20
CA ARG A 100 -1.03 0.54 -12.58
C ARG A 100 -0.26 -0.64 -13.15
N THR A 101 -0.87 -1.81 -13.08
CA THR A 101 -0.28 -3.04 -13.61
C THR A 101 -1.23 -3.70 -14.60
N HIS A 102 -0.66 -4.44 -15.52
CA HIS A 102 -1.38 -5.36 -16.40
C HIS A 102 -0.77 -6.75 -16.28
N ILE A 103 -1.50 -7.74 -16.73
CA ILE A 103 -1.06 -9.14 -16.64
C ILE A 103 -0.52 -9.56 -17.99
N GLU A 104 0.72 -10.07 -18.01
CA GLU A 104 1.33 -10.69 -19.17
C GLU A 104 1.64 -12.15 -18.87
N VAL A 105 1.58 -12.99 -19.88
CA VAL A 105 1.96 -14.39 -19.76
C VAL A 105 3.42 -14.52 -20.20
N ILE A 106 4.29 -14.88 -19.28
CA ILE A 106 5.71 -15.08 -19.48
C ILE A 106 6.04 -16.52 -19.08
N ASP A 107 6.58 -17.30 -19.98
CA ASP A 107 6.93 -18.71 -19.77
C ASP A 107 5.77 -19.55 -19.20
N GLY A 108 4.55 -19.30 -19.69
CA GLY A 108 3.34 -19.97 -19.23
C GLY A 108 2.78 -19.50 -17.89
N LYS A 109 3.41 -18.51 -17.25
CA LYS A 109 2.96 -17.94 -15.97
C LYS A 109 2.41 -16.54 -16.18
N LYS A 110 1.32 -16.24 -15.46
CA LYS A 110 0.74 -14.90 -15.42
C LYS A 110 1.54 -14.03 -14.43
N VAL A 111 2.10 -12.95 -14.95
CA VAL A 111 2.93 -12.02 -14.18
C VAL A 111 2.32 -10.63 -14.25
N ARG A 112 2.33 -9.93 -13.13
CA ARG A 112 1.92 -8.51 -13.09
C ARG A 112 3.09 -7.64 -13.56
N VAL A 113 2.82 -6.80 -14.53
CA VAL A 113 3.83 -5.94 -15.17
C VAL A 113 3.42 -4.49 -15.03
N CYS A 114 4.39 -3.62 -14.75
CA CYS A 114 4.16 -2.19 -14.63
C CYS A 114 3.68 -1.58 -15.95
N SER A 115 2.53 -0.91 -15.92
CA SER A 115 2.00 -0.17 -17.07
C SER A 115 2.49 1.28 -17.12
N GLY A 116 3.34 1.68 -16.18
CA GLY A 116 3.90 3.02 -16.12
C GLY A 116 4.94 3.28 -17.19
N LYS A 117 5.19 4.56 -17.42
CA LYS A 117 6.26 5.03 -18.31
C LYS A 117 7.32 5.75 -17.51
N LYS A 118 8.57 5.57 -17.89
CA LYS A 118 9.69 6.34 -17.36
C LYS A 118 9.61 7.79 -17.83
N ALA A 119 10.42 8.65 -17.22
CA ALA A 119 10.48 10.08 -17.58
C ALA A 119 10.82 10.33 -19.05
N ASP A 120 11.54 9.42 -19.70
CA ASP A 120 11.90 9.46 -21.12
C ASP A 120 10.80 8.93 -22.05
N GLY A 121 9.66 8.49 -21.50
CA GLY A 121 8.53 7.96 -22.29
C GLY A 121 8.59 6.48 -22.61
N THR A 122 9.66 5.76 -22.24
CA THR A 122 9.75 4.31 -22.46
C THR A 122 8.93 3.53 -21.45
N PRO A 123 8.29 2.41 -21.84
CA PRO A 123 7.55 1.59 -20.88
C PRO A 123 8.50 0.97 -19.86
N CYS A 124 8.08 0.96 -18.60
CA CYS A 124 8.88 0.46 -17.50
C CYS A 124 9.03 -1.08 -17.54
N ALA A 125 7.92 -1.78 -17.79
CA ALA A 125 7.85 -3.25 -17.87
C ALA A 125 8.45 -3.99 -16.64
N TYR A 126 8.41 -3.38 -15.46
CA TYR A 126 8.86 -4.01 -14.23
C TYR A 126 7.92 -5.15 -13.84
N GLN A 127 8.47 -6.30 -13.50
CA GLN A 127 7.71 -7.48 -13.06
C GLN A 127 7.60 -7.50 -11.53
N PHE A 128 6.37 -7.63 -11.01
CA PHE A 128 6.10 -7.63 -9.58
C PHE A 128 6.10 -9.02 -8.94
N ASP A 129 5.92 -10.05 -9.72
CA ASP A 129 5.87 -11.45 -9.21
C ASP A 129 7.22 -12.17 -9.30
#